data_b361ef65604882f642eb6c69531e5e27
#
_entry.id   b361ef65604882f642eb6c69531e5e27
#
_cell.length_a   1.000
_cell.length_b   1.000
_cell.length_c   1.000
_cell.angle_alpha   90.00
_cell.angle_beta   90.00
_cell.angle_gamma   90.00
#
_symmetry.space_group_name_H-M   'P 1'
#
loop_
_entity.id
_entity.type
_entity.pdbx_description
1 polymer ?
#
loop_
_entity_poly.entity_id
_entity_poly.type
_entity_poly.pdbx_seq_one_letter_code
_entity_poly.pdbx_strand_id
1 'polypeptide(L)'
;MEIIPGILEKDWVEIERKIEIAKSFAKTASNAAPAVHIDIIDGKFAPNTTFLDPKPFAKYSQDIFFEAHLMVEEPINYLKPFADVGFRRFLGHIEKMSDQIEFVAQAQLLGEVGLVIDTPTSNEALEVPMDDLDCLLVMTVKAGFSGQEFIPEMLGKVKDLRSKTNIPIEIDGGVTDITISEGLKAGVNRFVATNFIFKNENPQSQYQILNTYLQDH
;
A
#
# COMPACT_ATOMS: atom_id res chain seq x y z
N MET A 1 -13.61 -0.41 -4.94
CA MET A 1 -12.95 0.48 -3.95
C MET A 1 -12.63 -0.34 -2.71
N GLU A 2 -11.52 -0.05 -2.01
CA GLU A 2 -11.02 -0.90 -0.92
C GLU A 2 -10.31 -0.06 0.16
N ILE A 3 -10.51 -0.44 1.44
CA ILE A 3 -9.69 0.02 2.56
C ILE A 3 -8.68 -1.07 2.86
N ILE A 4 -7.40 -0.73 2.85
CA ILE A 4 -6.31 -1.67 3.08
C ILE A 4 -5.64 -1.30 4.41
N PRO A 5 -5.71 -2.17 5.44
CA PRO A 5 -4.97 -1.95 6.68
C PRO A 5 -3.46 -1.95 6.43
N GLY A 6 -2.77 -0.84 6.79
CA GLY A 6 -1.32 -0.70 6.64
C GLY A 6 -0.57 -1.06 7.92
N ILE A 7 0.53 -1.79 7.81
CA ILE A 7 1.38 -2.20 8.93
C ILE A 7 2.82 -1.72 8.70
N LEU A 8 3.24 -0.74 9.51
CA LEU A 8 4.58 -0.18 9.55
C LEU A 8 5.19 -0.47 10.93
N GLU A 9 5.88 -1.61 11.09
CA GLU A 9 6.42 -2.06 12.35
C GLU A 9 7.81 -2.70 12.22
N LYS A 10 8.58 -2.66 13.31
CA LYS A 10 9.91 -3.28 13.41
C LYS A 10 9.89 -4.64 14.06
N ASP A 11 8.89 -4.89 14.89
CA ASP A 11 8.77 -6.07 15.72
C ASP A 11 7.70 -7.02 15.15
N TRP A 12 8.06 -8.29 15.04
CA TRP A 12 7.15 -9.30 14.51
C TRP A 12 5.90 -9.50 15.38
N VAL A 13 6.01 -9.39 16.69
CA VAL A 13 4.88 -9.58 17.61
C VAL A 13 3.79 -8.53 17.34
N GLU A 14 4.18 -7.28 17.10
CA GLU A 14 3.25 -6.23 16.75
C GLU A 14 2.66 -6.42 15.34
N ILE A 15 3.47 -6.88 14.38
CA ILE A 15 2.98 -7.23 13.04
C ILE A 15 1.94 -8.35 13.14
N GLU A 16 2.27 -9.43 13.82
CA GLU A 16 1.39 -10.59 14.01
C GLU A 16 0.06 -10.20 14.68
N ARG A 17 0.13 -9.39 15.74
CA ARG A 17 -1.07 -8.85 16.40
C ARG A 17 -1.97 -8.08 15.45
N LYS A 18 -1.39 -7.21 14.60
CA LYS A 18 -2.15 -6.40 13.61
C LYS A 18 -2.72 -7.26 12.49
N ILE A 19 -2.00 -8.28 12.02
CA ILE A 19 -2.50 -9.26 11.04
C ILE A 19 -3.72 -10.00 11.60
N GLU A 20 -3.67 -10.49 12.85
CA GLU A 20 -4.81 -11.18 13.47
C GLU A 20 -6.04 -10.25 13.62
N ILE A 21 -5.82 -8.98 13.89
CA ILE A 21 -6.91 -7.99 13.88
C ILE A 21 -7.47 -7.83 12.45
N ALA A 22 -6.62 -7.66 11.44
CA ALA A 22 -7.04 -7.46 10.05
C ALA A 22 -7.80 -8.68 9.50
N LYS A 23 -7.44 -9.91 9.88
CA LYS A 23 -8.21 -11.13 9.56
C LYS A 23 -9.66 -11.04 10.03
N SER A 24 -9.93 -10.35 11.12
CA SER A 24 -11.29 -10.21 11.64
C SER A 24 -12.16 -9.29 10.77
N PHE A 25 -11.55 -8.41 9.96
CA PHE A 25 -12.27 -7.46 9.09
C PHE A 25 -12.98 -8.15 7.91
N ALA A 26 -12.44 -9.27 7.43
CA ALA A 26 -12.93 -10.00 6.25
C ALA A 26 -14.33 -10.59 6.39
N LYS A 27 -14.85 -10.72 7.61
CA LYS A 27 -16.13 -11.42 7.87
C LYS A 27 -17.38 -10.65 7.43
N THR A 28 -17.24 -9.47 6.83
CA THR A 28 -18.37 -8.56 6.64
C THR A 28 -18.80 -8.32 5.19
N ALA A 29 -18.04 -8.65 4.14
CA ALA A 29 -18.39 -8.20 2.80
C ALA A 29 -18.09 -9.12 1.61
N SER A 30 -17.14 -10.05 1.67
CA SER A 30 -16.85 -10.97 0.57
C SER A 30 -16.14 -12.24 1.04
N ASN A 31 -16.17 -13.31 0.21
CA ASN A 31 -15.37 -14.53 0.45
C ASN A 31 -13.89 -14.37 0.06
N ALA A 32 -13.46 -13.18 -0.31
CA ALA A 32 -12.06 -12.91 -0.64
C ALA A 32 -11.21 -12.70 0.64
N ALA A 33 -9.96 -13.11 0.60
CA ALA A 33 -9.01 -12.82 1.66
C ALA A 33 -8.83 -11.29 1.80
N PRO A 34 -8.82 -10.74 3.03
CA PRO A 34 -8.60 -9.31 3.23
C PRO A 34 -7.20 -8.93 2.76
N ALA A 35 -7.06 -7.81 2.08
CA ALA A 35 -5.76 -7.24 1.76
C ALA A 35 -5.14 -6.61 3.01
N VAL A 36 -3.81 -6.76 3.14
CA VAL A 36 -2.99 -6.10 4.16
C VAL A 36 -1.72 -5.57 3.52
N HIS A 37 -1.50 -4.29 3.70
CA HIS A 37 -0.33 -3.55 3.23
C HIS A 37 0.80 -3.64 4.24
N ILE A 38 1.98 -4.08 3.81
CA ILE A 38 3.17 -4.22 4.66
C ILE A 38 4.26 -3.27 4.17
N ASP A 39 4.62 -2.33 5.02
CA ASP A 39 5.68 -1.37 4.75
C ASP A 39 7.05 -2.00 4.98
N ILE A 40 7.85 -2.13 3.93
CA ILE A 40 9.21 -2.66 3.93
C ILE A 40 10.19 -1.52 3.72
N ILE A 41 10.95 -1.17 4.77
CA ILE A 41 11.89 -0.04 4.77
C ILE A 41 13.26 -0.54 5.20
N ASP A 42 14.27 -0.35 4.33
CA ASP A 42 15.63 -0.89 4.51
C ASP A 42 16.64 0.07 5.18
N GLY A 43 16.22 1.30 5.48
CA GLY A 43 17.09 2.34 6.04
C GLY A 43 17.91 3.11 4.99
N LYS A 44 17.84 2.72 3.71
CA LYS A 44 18.55 3.40 2.61
C LYS A 44 17.60 4.30 1.80
N PHE A 45 16.34 3.89 1.67
CA PHE A 45 15.31 4.71 1.04
C PHE A 45 14.92 5.89 1.94
N ALA A 46 14.65 5.63 3.20
CA ALA A 46 14.30 6.62 4.22
C ALA A 46 15.09 6.33 5.52
N PRO A 47 15.29 7.33 6.41
CA PRO A 47 16.06 7.15 7.66
C PRO A 47 15.23 6.40 8.73
N ASN A 48 14.65 5.29 8.36
CA ASN A 48 13.86 4.37 9.18
C ASN A 48 14.05 2.94 8.68
N THR A 49 13.73 1.96 9.51
CA THR A 49 13.71 0.54 9.14
C THR A 49 12.44 -0.10 9.65
N THR A 50 11.96 -1.15 8.95
CA THR A 50 10.89 -2.01 9.42
C THR A 50 11.37 -3.46 9.50
N PHE A 51 10.47 -4.40 9.79
CA PHE A 51 10.78 -5.82 9.80
C PHE A 51 11.02 -6.33 8.37
N LEU A 52 12.20 -6.88 8.10
CA LEU A 52 12.64 -7.25 6.75
C LEU A 52 12.62 -8.76 6.44
N ASP A 53 12.48 -9.64 7.46
CA ASP A 53 12.44 -11.10 7.21
C ASP A 53 11.03 -11.50 6.71
N PRO A 54 10.89 -11.99 5.46
CA PRO A 54 9.58 -12.36 4.94
C PRO A 54 9.05 -13.68 5.51
N LYS A 55 9.92 -14.57 6.05
CA LYS A 55 9.56 -15.94 6.40
C LYS A 55 8.35 -16.08 7.32
N PRO A 56 8.19 -15.29 8.40
CA PRO A 56 7.06 -15.44 9.31
C PRO A 56 5.69 -15.19 8.66
N PHE A 57 5.62 -14.40 7.57
CA PHE A 57 4.38 -14.11 6.86
C PHE A 57 3.77 -15.34 6.17
N ALA A 58 4.57 -16.37 5.84
CA ALA A 58 4.11 -17.61 5.20
C ALA A 58 2.94 -18.26 5.95
N LYS A 59 2.91 -18.14 7.28
CA LYS A 59 1.83 -18.65 8.15
C LYS A 59 0.45 -18.13 7.76
N TYR A 60 0.38 -16.91 7.17
CA TYR A 60 -0.85 -16.20 6.88
C TYR A 60 -1.21 -16.14 5.38
N SER A 61 -0.38 -16.69 4.52
CA SER A 61 -0.48 -16.54 3.06
C SER A 61 -1.78 -17.08 2.44
N GLN A 62 -2.47 -18.00 3.13
CA GLN A 62 -3.76 -18.54 2.70
C GLN A 62 -4.95 -17.70 3.18
N ASP A 63 -4.78 -16.93 4.23
CA ASP A 63 -5.84 -16.17 4.90
C ASP A 63 -5.83 -14.69 4.55
N ILE A 64 -4.67 -14.16 4.12
CA ILE A 64 -4.41 -12.75 3.85
C ILE A 64 -3.88 -12.56 2.44
N PHE A 65 -4.38 -11.54 1.75
CA PHE A 65 -3.77 -11.03 0.53
C PHE A 65 -2.73 -9.97 0.93
N PHE A 66 -1.45 -10.38 0.97
CA PHE A 66 -0.38 -9.44 1.30
C PHE A 66 0.03 -8.63 0.08
N GLU A 67 0.16 -7.31 0.28
CA GLU A 67 0.89 -6.44 -0.61
C GLU A 67 2.15 -5.89 0.07
N ALA A 68 3.26 -5.86 -0.66
CA ALA A 68 4.54 -5.35 -0.19
C ALA A 68 4.75 -3.93 -0.72
N HIS A 69 4.83 -2.95 0.16
CA HIS A 69 5.22 -1.59 -0.16
C HIS A 69 6.72 -1.43 0.04
N LEU A 70 7.46 -1.39 -1.06
CA LEU A 70 8.91 -1.51 -1.07
C LEU A 70 9.58 -0.13 -1.07
N MET A 71 9.73 0.45 0.11
CA MET A 71 10.51 1.66 0.40
C MET A 71 11.99 1.27 0.63
N VAL A 72 12.62 0.76 -0.38
CA VAL A 72 13.96 0.15 -0.32
C VAL A 72 14.82 0.58 -1.50
N GLU A 73 16.14 0.41 -1.36
CA GLU A 73 17.07 0.50 -2.48
C GLU A 73 16.91 -0.76 -3.34
N GLU A 74 16.71 -0.57 -4.67
CA GLU A 74 16.51 -1.64 -5.63
C GLU A 74 15.36 -2.61 -5.24
N PRO A 75 14.10 -2.19 -5.38
CA PRO A 75 12.93 -3.01 -4.99
C PRO A 75 12.87 -4.38 -5.64
N ILE A 76 13.48 -4.55 -6.82
CA ILE A 76 13.55 -5.82 -7.55
C ILE A 76 14.16 -6.95 -6.71
N ASN A 77 15.10 -6.63 -5.82
CA ASN A 77 15.77 -7.61 -4.95
C ASN A 77 14.83 -8.22 -3.89
N TYR A 78 13.70 -7.58 -3.62
CA TYR A 78 12.72 -8.00 -2.61
C TYR A 78 11.58 -8.84 -3.21
N LEU A 79 11.38 -8.83 -4.54
CA LEU A 79 10.27 -9.50 -5.20
C LEU A 79 10.20 -10.99 -4.85
N LYS A 80 11.24 -11.74 -5.22
CA LYS A 80 11.23 -13.20 -5.05
C LYS A 80 11.17 -13.64 -3.58
N PRO A 81 11.95 -13.09 -2.63
CA PRO A 81 11.86 -13.46 -1.22
C PRO A 81 10.46 -13.29 -0.62
N PHE A 82 9.74 -12.21 -0.99
CA PHE A 82 8.38 -11.96 -0.51
C PHE A 82 7.33 -12.80 -1.26
N ALA A 83 7.48 -13.02 -2.56
CA ALA A 83 6.61 -13.91 -3.32
C ALA A 83 6.66 -15.35 -2.82
N ASP A 84 7.86 -15.88 -2.49
CA ASP A 84 8.05 -17.25 -2.00
C ASP A 84 7.28 -17.53 -0.70
N VAL A 85 6.92 -16.50 0.07
CA VAL A 85 6.14 -16.62 1.31
C VAL A 85 4.67 -16.19 1.16
N GLY A 86 4.24 -15.87 -0.07
CA GLY A 86 2.84 -15.67 -0.40
C GLY A 86 2.38 -14.21 -0.50
N PHE A 87 3.28 -13.24 -0.62
CA PHE A 87 2.91 -11.91 -1.07
C PHE A 87 2.46 -11.97 -2.52
N ARG A 88 1.43 -11.20 -2.86
CA ARG A 88 0.76 -11.27 -4.17
C ARG A 88 0.64 -9.94 -4.89
N ARG A 89 0.98 -8.81 -4.25
CA ARG A 89 1.11 -7.49 -4.88
C ARG A 89 2.41 -6.86 -4.42
N PHE A 90 3.11 -6.23 -5.38
CA PHE A 90 4.41 -5.62 -5.17
C PHE A 90 4.34 -4.17 -5.64
N LEU A 91 4.52 -3.25 -4.68
CA LEU A 91 4.47 -1.80 -4.88
C LEU A 91 5.88 -1.25 -4.73
N GLY A 92 6.56 -0.93 -5.83
CA GLY A 92 7.95 -0.46 -5.84
C GLY A 92 8.07 1.03 -6.04
N HIS A 93 8.82 1.72 -5.19
CA HIS A 93 9.14 3.13 -5.35
C HIS A 93 10.08 3.37 -6.53
N ILE A 94 9.67 4.27 -7.44
CA ILE A 94 10.45 4.60 -8.65
C ILE A 94 11.73 5.37 -8.32
N GLU A 95 11.80 6.05 -7.18
CA GLU A 95 12.90 6.93 -6.78
C GLU A 95 14.21 6.18 -6.46
N LYS A 96 14.13 4.90 -6.14
CA LYS A 96 15.27 4.05 -5.80
C LYS A 96 15.34 2.78 -6.65
N MET A 97 14.72 2.83 -7.81
CA MET A 97 14.65 1.76 -8.79
C MET A 97 15.54 2.12 -9.98
N SER A 98 16.48 1.27 -10.32
CA SER A 98 17.40 1.51 -11.43
C SER A 98 16.75 1.29 -12.80
N ASP A 99 15.76 0.40 -12.88
CA ASP A 99 15.05 0.04 -14.11
C ASP A 99 13.60 -0.32 -13.79
N GLN A 100 12.68 0.57 -14.16
CA GLN A 100 11.23 0.37 -13.93
C GLN A 100 10.67 -0.75 -14.81
N ILE A 101 11.16 -0.89 -16.04
CA ILE A 101 10.68 -1.90 -17.00
C ILE A 101 11.05 -3.28 -16.50
N GLU A 102 12.28 -3.47 -16.07
CA GLU A 102 12.76 -4.75 -15.53
C GLU A 102 12.02 -5.11 -14.22
N PHE A 103 11.81 -4.14 -13.31
CA PHE A 103 11.03 -4.38 -12.09
C PHE A 103 9.62 -4.86 -12.42
N VAL A 104 8.91 -4.18 -13.32
CA VAL A 104 7.54 -4.54 -13.71
C VAL A 104 7.50 -5.93 -14.34
N ALA A 105 8.42 -6.22 -15.29
CA ALA A 105 8.48 -7.52 -15.95
C ALA A 105 8.73 -8.67 -14.96
N GLN A 106 9.59 -8.48 -13.96
CA GLN A 106 9.87 -9.50 -12.95
C GLN A 106 8.71 -9.66 -11.95
N ALA A 107 8.08 -8.54 -11.52
CA ALA A 107 6.96 -8.59 -10.59
C ALA A 107 5.72 -9.25 -11.18
N GLN A 108 5.41 -9.01 -12.47
CA GLN A 108 4.29 -9.64 -13.19
C GLN A 108 4.37 -11.17 -13.23
N LEU A 109 5.57 -11.75 -13.15
CA LEU A 109 5.75 -13.21 -13.06
C LEU A 109 5.37 -13.77 -11.68
N LEU A 110 5.25 -12.91 -10.68
CA LEU A 110 5.09 -13.30 -9.27
C LEU A 110 3.73 -12.90 -8.69
N GLY A 111 3.09 -11.86 -9.23
CA GLY A 111 1.82 -11.35 -8.74
C GLY A 111 1.40 -10.05 -9.42
N GLU A 112 0.53 -9.30 -8.76
CA GLU A 112 0.14 -7.95 -9.17
C GLU A 112 1.30 -6.98 -8.95
N VAL A 113 1.47 -6.02 -9.86
CA VAL A 113 2.52 -5.01 -9.80
C VAL A 113 1.97 -3.60 -9.79
N GLY A 114 2.54 -2.75 -8.96
CA GLY A 114 2.31 -1.31 -8.96
C GLY A 114 3.59 -0.51 -8.81
N LEU A 115 3.60 0.70 -9.35
CA LEU A 115 4.65 1.68 -9.14
C LEU A 115 4.18 2.73 -8.13
N VAL A 116 5.12 3.15 -7.28
CA VAL A 116 4.88 4.12 -6.20
C VAL A 116 5.58 5.42 -6.53
N ILE A 117 4.85 6.54 -6.36
CA ILE A 117 5.35 7.90 -6.57
C ILE A 117 5.36 8.64 -5.23
N ASP A 118 6.55 9.00 -4.75
CA ASP A 118 6.70 9.79 -3.51
C ASP A 118 6.33 11.26 -3.74
N THR A 119 6.16 11.99 -2.65
CA THR A 119 5.70 13.39 -2.65
C THR A 119 6.50 14.34 -3.52
N PRO A 120 7.85 14.30 -3.59
CA PRO A 120 8.63 15.20 -4.41
C PRO A 120 8.68 14.81 -5.90
N THR A 121 8.29 13.58 -6.26
CA THR A 121 8.47 13.02 -7.60
C THR A 121 7.28 13.32 -8.50
N SER A 122 7.52 13.77 -9.72
CA SER A 122 6.46 14.04 -10.70
C SER A 122 5.91 12.75 -11.34
N ASN A 123 4.65 12.78 -11.79
CA ASN A 123 4.03 11.67 -12.54
C ASN A 123 4.77 11.36 -13.86
N GLU A 124 5.44 12.37 -14.45
CA GLU A 124 6.24 12.21 -15.68
C GLU A 124 7.51 11.35 -15.49
N ALA A 125 7.86 11.03 -14.24
CA ALA A 125 8.95 10.09 -13.95
C ALA A 125 8.58 8.62 -14.15
N LEU A 126 7.30 8.31 -14.44
CA LEU A 126 6.87 6.97 -14.85
C LEU A 126 7.38 6.67 -16.25
N GLU A 127 8.18 5.61 -16.39
CA GLU A 127 8.77 5.17 -17.65
C GLU A 127 8.03 4.00 -18.29
N VAL A 128 7.06 3.41 -17.56
CA VAL A 128 6.27 2.24 -17.98
C VAL A 128 4.87 2.69 -18.39
N PRO A 129 4.29 2.12 -19.45
CA PRO A 129 2.87 2.33 -19.76
C PRO A 129 1.98 1.93 -18.56
N MET A 130 1.04 2.80 -18.19
CA MET A 130 0.17 2.52 -17.03
C MET A 130 -0.68 1.27 -17.21
N ASP A 131 -1.01 0.90 -18.46
CA ASP A 131 -1.79 -0.31 -18.79
C ASP A 131 -1.02 -1.62 -18.52
N ASP A 132 0.30 -1.54 -18.30
CA ASP A 132 1.14 -2.67 -17.90
C ASP A 132 1.15 -2.85 -16.36
N LEU A 133 0.46 -2.00 -15.62
CA LEU A 133 0.40 -2.02 -14.15
C LEU A 133 -0.99 -2.47 -13.66
N ASP A 134 -1.02 -3.16 -12.52
CA ASP A 134 -2.26 -3.50 -11.81
C ASP A 134 -2.75 -2.36 -10.91
N CYS A 135 -1.87 -1.44 -10.53
CA CYS A 135 -2.22 -0.22 -9.79
C CYS A 135 -1.08 0.81 -9.80
N LEU A 136 -1.42 2.03 -9.39
CA LEU A 136 -0.46 3.08 -9.03
C LEU A 136 -0.69 3.46 -7.58
N LEU A 137 0.40 3.68 -6.82
CA LEU A 137 0.32 4.22 -5.47
C LEU A 137 0.92 5.63 -5.44
N VAL A 138 0.18 6.59 -4.88
CA VAL A 138 0.64 7.95 -4.65
C VAL A 138 0.79 8.18 -3.15
N MET A 139 2.00 8.56 -2.72
CA MET A 139 2.22 8.94 -1.33
C MET A 139 1.51 10.25 -1.01
N THR A 140 0.76 10.27 0.08
CA THR A 140 0.06 11.47 0.59
C THR A 140 0.67 12.00 1.90
N VAL A 141 1.82 11.44 2.27
CA VAL A 141 2.76 11.91 3.29
C VAL A 141 4.17 11.66 2.77
N LYS A 142 5.20 12.21 3.41
CA LYS A 142 6.58 11.83 3.09
C LYS A 142 6.82 10.37 3.47
N ALA A 143 7.31 9.58 2.52
CA ALA A 143 7.54 8.15 2.72
C ALA A 143 8.50 7.84 3.89
N GLY A 144 8.25 6.71 4.59
CA GLY A 144 9.14 6.19 5.63
C GLY A 144 8.64 6.25 7.06
N PHE A 145 7.58 6.97 7.39
CA PHE A 145 7.04 7.09 8.75
C PHE A 145 5.53 7.19 8.75
N SER A 146 4.87 6.50 9.68
CA SER A 146 3.42 6.61 9.88
C SER A 146 3.06 7.77 10.83
N GLY A 147 1.81 8.27 10.73
CA GLY A 147 1.26 9.27 11.64
C GLY A 147 1.58 10.71 11.28
N GLN A 148 2.01 10.96 10.07
CA GLN A 148 2.17 12.29 9.51
C GLN A 148 0.81 12.86 9.06
N GLU A 149 0.72 14.18 8.92
CA GLU A 149 -0.43 14.86 8.37
C GLU A 149 -0.55 14.60 6.88
N PHE A 150 -1.78 14.39 6.42
CA PHE A 150 -2.12 14.25 5.01
C PHE A 150 -1.73 15.51 4.22
N ILE A 151 -1.16 15.33 3.04
CA ILE A 151 -0.75 16.41 2.12
C ILE A 151 -1.77 16.50 0.98
N PRO A 152 -2.78 17.39 1.07
CA PRO A 152 -3.88 17.46 0.10
C PRO A 152 -3.44 17.75 -1.34
N GLU A 153 -2.31 18.44 -1.51
CA GLU A 153 -1.73 18.77 -2.81
C GLU A 153 -1.38 17.52 -3.63
N MET A 154 -1.10 16.39 -2.97
CA MET A 154 -0.81 15.12 -3.64
C MET A 154 -2.03 14.58 -4.40
N LEU A 155 -3.23 14.96 -4.03
CA LEU A 155 -4.43 14.64 -4.80
C LEU A 155 -4.44 15.26 -6.21
N GLY A 156 -3.61 16.28 -6.45
CA GLY A 156 -3.35 16.80 -7.78
C GLY A 156 -2.71 15.77 -8.69
N LYS A 157 -1.75 14.99 -8.18
CA LYS A 157 -1.13 13.86 -8.91
C LYS A 157 -2.17 12.78 -9.22
N VAL A 158 -3.02 12.44 -8.24
CA VAL A 158 -4.10 11.45 -8.43
C VAL A 158 -5.04 11.87 -9.55
N LYS A 159 -5.49 13.12 -9.57
CA LYS A 159 -6.38 13.65 -10.62
C LYS A 159 -5.74 13.61 -12.00
N ASP A 160 -4.45 13.97 -12.09
CA ASP A 160 -3.69 13.91 -13.34
C ASP A 160 -3.59 12.45 -13.84
N LEU A 161 -3.21 11.50 -12.99
CA LEU A 161 -3.16 10.07 -13.32
C LEU A 161 -4.54 9.55 -13.73
N ARG A 162 -5.59 9.87 -12.96
CA ARG A 162 -6.96 9.44 -13.24
C ARG A 162 -7.47 9.94 -14.59
N SER A 163 -7.01 11.07 -15.06
CA SER A 163 -7.36 11.58 -16.39
C SER A 163 -6.74 10.75 -17.54
N LYS A 164 -5.73 9.92 -17.24
CA LYS A 164 -4.93 9.17 -18.22
C LYS A 164 -5.15 7.66 -18.15
N THR A 165 -5.66 7.11 -17.04
CA THR A 165 -5.84 5.67 -16.85
C THR A 165 -7.08 5.32 -16.03
N ASN A 166 -7.58 4.08 -16.22
CA ASN A 166 -8.67 3.50 -15.41
C ASN A 166 -8.17 2.44 -14.39
N ILE A 167 -6.87 2.14 -14.36
CA ILE A 167 -6.34 1.20 -13.37
C ILE A 167 -6.57 1.71 -11.95
N PRO A 168 -6.60 0.85 -10.93
CA PRO A 168 -6.69 1.27 -9.53
C PRO A 168 -5.60 2.28 -9.17
N ILE A 169 -5.99 3.39 -8.52
CA ILE A 169 -5.06 4.32 -7.89
C ILE A 169 -5.25 4.21 -6.39
N GLU A 170 -4.15 3.95 -5.72
CA GLU A 170 -4.02 3.81 -4.28
C GLU A 170 -3.37 5.05 -3.68
N ILE A 171 -3.72 5.40 -2.45
CA ILE A 171 -2.98 6.39 -1.66
C ILE A 171 -2.52 5.78 -0.34
N ASP A 172 -1.32 6.18 0.09
CA ASP A 172 -0.78 5.86 1.41
C ASP A 172 -0.32 7.11 2.14
N GLY A 173 -0.81 7.24 3.38
CA GLY A 173 -0.45 8.30 4.30
C GLY A 173 -1.60 9.22 4.70
N GLY A 174 -1.85 9.33 6.01
CA GLY A 174 -2.82 10.25 6.58
C GLY A 174 -4.29 9.96 6.24
N VAL A 175 -4.63 8.73 5.85
CA VAL A 175 -6.01 8.32 5.58
C VAL A 175 -6.81 8.25 6.87
N THR A 176 -7.92 9.01 6.90
CA THR A 176 -8.87 9.11 8.02
C THR A 176 -10.28 9.27 7.46
N ASP A 177 -11.28 9.30 8.34
CA ASP A 177 -12.67 9.63 8.00
C ASP A 177 -12.85 11.04 7.38
N ILE A 178 -11.91 11.94 7.63
CA ILE A 178 -11.92 13.30 7.04
C ILE A 178 -11.31 13.26 5.62
N THR A 179 -10.13 12.66 5.46
CA THR A 179 -9.34 12.74 4.22
C THR A 179 -9.81 11.77 3.13
N ILE A 180 -10.49 10.67 3.51
CA ILE A 180 -10.99 9.67 2.55
C ILE A 180 -11.94 10.28 1.51
N SER A 181 -12.82 11.20 1.92
CA SER A 181 -13.77 11.87 1.00
C SER A 181 -13.08 12.72 -0.06
N GLU A 182 -11.93 13.31 0.27
CA GLU A 182 -11.12 14.08 -0.69
C GLU A 182 -10.45 13.16 -1.71
N GLY A 183 -9.92 12.02 -1.23
CA GLY A 183 -9.35 10.97 -2.07
C GLY A 183 -10.37 10.40 -3.06
N LEU A 184 -11.59 10.07 -2.61
CA LEU A 184 -12.68 9.60 -3.45
C LEU A 184 -13.02 10.61 -4.57
N LYS A 185 -13.17 11.89 -4.24
CA LYS A 185 -13.41 12.97 -5.21
C LYS A 185 -12.25 13.15 -6.20
N ALA A 186 -11.04 12.78 -5.82
CA ALA A 186 -9.88 12.83 -6.71
C ALA A 186 -9.78 11.61 -7.63
N GLY A 187 -10.52 10.53 -7.38
CA GLY A 187 -10.53 9.30 -8.16
C GLY A 187 -9.70 8.17 -7.58
N VAL A 188 -9.40 8.21 -6.29
CA VAL A 188 -8.74 7.11 -5.57
C VAL A 188 -9.68 5.91 -5.46
N ASN A 189 -9.12 4.70 -5.62
CA ASN A 189 -9.85 3.44 -5.51
C ASN A 189 -9.45 2.61 -4.28
N ARG A 190 -8.21 2.77 -3.79
CA ARG A 190 -7.65 2.03 -2.65
C ARG A 190 -7.04 3.00 -1.65
N PHE A 191 -7.26 2.74 -0.37
CA PHE A 191 -6.87 3.63 0.73
C PHE A 191 -6.12 2.85 1.79
N VAL A 192 -4.82 3.10 1.95
CA VAL A 192 -4.01 2.50 3.01
C VAL A 192 -4.22 3.29 4.29
N ALA A 193 -4.74 2.61 5.32
CA ALA A 193 -5.00 3.22 6.63
C ALA A 193 -4.25 2.46 7.73
N THR A 194 -3.29 3.13 8.36
CA THR A 194 -2.42 2.58 9.42
C THR A 194 -2.89 3.03 10.80
N ASN A 195 -2.54 4.25 11.18
CA ASN A 195 -2.79 4.77 12.53
C ASN A 195 -4.27 4.96 12.84
N PHE A 196 -5.09 5.37 11.88
CA PHE A 196 -6.53 5.54 12.06
C PHE A 196 -7.19 4.25 12.53
N ILE A 197 -6.73 3.12 11.99
CA ILE A 197 -7.24 1.80 12.37
C ILE A 197 -6.58 1.32 13.68
N PHE A 198 -5.25 1.21 13.71
CA PHE A 198 -4.55 0.44 14.72
C PHE A 198 -4.20 1.18 16.01
N LYS A 199 -4.22 2.52 16.04
CA LYS A 199 -4.01 3.30 17.26
C LYS A 199 -5.29 3.54 18.08
N ASN A 200 -6.42 3.05 17.62
CA ASN A 200 -7.69 3.17 18.33
C ASN A 200 -7.95 1.92 19.20
N GLU A 201 -8.71 2.08 20.27
CA GLU A 201 -9.12 0.98 21.16
C GLU A 201 -9.97 -0.08 20.45
N ASN A 202 -10.69 0.33 19.39
CA ASN A 202 -11.52 -0.57 18.59
C ASN A 202 -11.16 -0.47 17.09
N PRO A 203 -10.13 -1.18 16.62
CA PRO A 203 -9.72 -1.18 15.22
C PRO A 203 -10.83 -1.61 14.25
N GLN A 204 -11.67 -2.57 14.64
CA GLN A 204 -12.80 -3.03 13.84
C GLN A 204 -13.79 -1.91 13.53
N SER A 205 -14.13 -1.10 14.54
CA SER A 205 -15.03 0.05 14.38
C SER A 205 -14.42 1.09 13.44
N GLN A 206 -13.11 1.36 13.55
CA GLN A 206 -12.43 2.32 12.68
C GLN A 206 -12.39 1.86 11.22
N TYR A 207 -12.10 0.57 10.99
CA TYR A 207 -12.17 -0.02 9.66
C TYR A 207 -13.59 0.08 9.07
N GLN A 208 -14.63 -0.19 9.86
CA GLN A 208 -16.01 -0.06 9.43
C GLN A 208 -16.40 1.38 9.09
N ILE A 209 -15.97 2.37 9.88
CA ILE A 209 -16.17 3.80 9.59
C ILE A 209 -15.64 4.14 8.20
N LEU A 210 -14.39 3.77 7.88
CA LEU A 210 -13.83 4.02 6.55
C LEU A 210 -14.64 3.34 5.43
N ASN A 211 -15.10 2.10 5.66
CA ASN A 211 -15.88 1.37 4.66
C ASN A 211 -17.26 2.00 4.39
N THR A 212 -17.86 2.75 5.32
CA THR A 212 -19.13 3.44 5.04
C THR A 212 -18.98 4.45 3.91
N TYR A 213 -17.85 5.13 3.83
CA TYR A 213 -17.58 6.09 2.75
C TYR A 213 -17.49 5.45 1.36
N LEU A 214 -17.11 4.17 1.27
CA LEU A 214 -16.98 3.46 -0.01
C LEU A 214 -18.33 2.95 -0.54
N GLN A 215 -19.35 2.84 0.32
CA GLN A 215 -20.68 2.34 -0.07
C GLN A 215 -21.55 3.42 -0.75
N ASP A 216 -21.22 4.68 -0.54
CA ASP A 216 -21.96 5.83 -1.05
C ASP A 216 -21.45 6.32 -2.41
N HIS A 217 -20.45 5.63 -3.00
CA HIS A 217 -19.77 5.94 -4.26
C HIS A 217 -19.65 4.72 -5.17
#